data_9a2d30725869cf9827dd04f8264568de
#
_entry.id   9a2d30725869cf9827dd04f8264568de
#
_cell.length_a   1.000
_cell.length_b   1.000
_cell.length_c   1.000
_cell.angle_alpha   90.00
_cell.angle_beta   90.00
_cell.angle_gamma   90.00
#
_symmetry.space_group_name_H-M   'P 1'
#
loop_
_entity.id
_entity.type
_entity.pdbx_description
1 polymer ?
#
loop_
_entity_poly.entity_id
_entity_poly.type
_entity_poly.pdbx_seq_one_letter_code
_entity_poly.pdbx_strand_id
1 'polypeptide(L)'
;MLTKVYGAAVQGIDATLITIEVNSSRGCMFYLVGLPDSAVKESYQRIRSALQVNEYKMPTATLTINMAPADIRKEGAAYDLPLAIGMLVANGCIQTERLEEYLMMGELSLDGSLQPITGVLPMAIKARELGFKGMIIPAYNAREAAVVNNLEVYGVNHIREVTDFFNGTARLTPTVVNTREEFYAQQAVTDLDFADVKGQENVKRALEVAAAGGHNILLIGAPGSGKSMLAKRLPSILPPLSLGESLETTKIHSVAGKLGKEGGLISQRPFRDPHHTISQVAMTGGGSYPQPGEISLAHNGVLFLDELPEFSRNVLEVLRQPLEDRKISISRVKCNVEYPASFMLVASMNPCPCGYYNHPTKACVCSPGQVQKYLNRISGPLLDRIDLQIEVIPVEFEKMTDARLGESSAAIRERVIQARRIQEKRYAQEKGIYCNAQMSSRLLNQYARPDEAGLALLKNAMNRLSLSARAYDRILKVSRTIADLEGSERVASRHLAEAIGYRNLDREDWAG
;
A
#
# COMPACT_ATOMS: atom_id res chain seq x y z
N MET A 1 -1.61 13.98 -43.63
CA MET A 1 -1.74 12.54 -43.25
C MET A 1 -2.17 12.52 -41.81
N LEU A 2 -3.20 11.74 -41.45
CA LEU A 2 -3.65 11.57 -40.06
C LEU A 2 -3.11 10.22 -39.55
N THR A 3 -2.41 10.24 -38.42
CA THR A 3 -1.83 9.07 -37.79
C THR A 3 -2.36 8.97 -36.36
N LYS A 4 -2.63 7.76 -35.89
CA LYS A 4 -3.04 7.51 -34.49
C LYS A 4 -1.97 6.69 -33.79
N VAL A 5 -1.63 7.11 -32.57
CA VAL A 5 -0.80 6.37 -31.61
C VAL A 5 -1.49 6.37 -30.26
N TYR A 6 -1.15 5.41 -29.44
CA TYR A 6 -1.81 5.18 -28.15
C TYR A 6 -0.84 5.29 -26.99
N GLY A 7 -1.28 6.02 -25.98
CA GLY A 7 -0.66 6.12 -24.67
C GLY A 7 -1.68 5.91 -23.57
N ALA A 8 -1.32 6.14 -22.32
CA ALA A 8 -2.22 6.04 -21.18
C ALA A 8 -1.98 7.14 -20.15
N ALA A 9 -3.03 7.56 -19.46
CA ALA A 9 -2.99 8.46 -18.30
C ALA A 9 -3.37 7.68 -17.05
N VAL A 10 -2.59 7.82 -15.96
CA VAL A 10 -2.90 7.21 -14.67
C VAL A 10 -3.72 8.16 -13.81
N GLN A 11 -4.82 7.67 -13.26
CA GLN A 11 -5.66 8.38 -12.30
C GLN A 11 -5.91 7.47 -11.08
N GLY A 12 -5.42 7.87 -9.92
CA GLY A 12 -5.44 6.98 -8.76
C GLY A 12 -4.52 5.77 -8.99
N ILE A 13 -5.11 4.59 -8.98
CA ILE A 13 -4.40 3.31 -9.23
C ILE A 13 -4.78 2.68 -10.59
N ASP A 14 -5.60 3.35 -11.38
CA ASP A 14 -6.06 2.86 -12.67
C ASP A 14 -5.57 3.73 -13.82
N ALA A 15 -5.59 3.17 -15.03
CA ALA A 15 -5.17 3.88 -16.23
C ALA A 15 -6.33 4.04 -17.22
N THR A 16 -6.30 5.15 -17.95
CA THR A 16 -7.23 5.45 -19.05
C THR A 16 -6.46 5.60 -20.35
N LEU A 17 -6.98 5.01 -21.42
CA LEU A 17 -6.39 5.13 -22.76
C LEU A 17 -6.38 6.58 -23.25
N ILE A 18 -5.26 7.01 -23.79
CA ILE A 18 -5.09 8.28 -24.47
C ILE A 18 -4.81 8.01 -25.94
N THR A 19 -5.73 8.44 -26.80
CA THR A 19 -5.53 8.42 -28.26
C THR A 19 -4.84 9.72 -28.66
N ILE A 20 -3.69 9.59 -29.29
CA ILE A 20 -2.87 10.69 -29.80
C ILE A 20 -3.01 10.72 -31.32
N GLU A 21 -3.69 11.72 -31.84
CA GLU A 21 -3.91 11.92 -33.27
C GLU A 21 -2.93 12.97 -33.77
N VAL A 22 -2.09 12.60 -34.72
CA VAL A 22 -1.11 13.50 -35.33
C VAL A 22 -1.50 13.77 -36.76
N ASN A 23 -1.85 15.03 -37.05
CA ASN A 23 -2.17 15.48 -38.40
C ASN A 23 -1.07 16.39 -38.94
N SER A 24 -0.55 16.04 -40.11
CA SER A 24 0.44 16.83 -40.87
C SER A 24 -0.22 17.55 -42.04
N SER A 25 -0.07 18.89 -42.10
CA SER A 25 -0.61 19.76 -43.14
C SER A 25 0.43 20.78 -43.61
N ARG A 26 0.14 21.54 -44.69
CA ARG A 26 1.07 22.57 -45.20
C ARG A 26 1.32 23.67 -44.19
N GLY A 27 2.55 24.10 -43.99
CA GLY A 27 2.96 25.14 -43.06
C GLY A 27 4.16 24.74 -42.21
N CYS A 28 4.43 25.48 -41.12
CA CYS A 28 5.56 25.24 -40.23
C CYS A 28 5.22 25.45 -38.74
N MET A 29 3.97 25.27 -38.36
CA MET A 29 3.47 25.51 -37.00
C MET A 29 3.32 24.20 -36.24
N PHE A 30 3.35 24.27 -34.90
CA PHE A 30 3.10 23.16 -34.02
C PHE A 30 1.96 23.50 -33.05
N TYR A 31 0.93 22.68 -33.03
CA TYR A 31 -0.23 22.81 -32.15
C TYR A 31 -0.44 21.53 -31.37
N LEU A 32 -0.59 21.66 -30.06
CA LEU A 32 -0.88 20.55 -29.14
C LEU A 32 -2.15 20.85 -28.36
N VAL A 33 -3.19 20.04 -28.53
CA VAL A 33 -4.51 20.20 -27.92
C VAL A 33 -4.91 18.97 -27.10
N GLY A 34 -5.90 19.07 -26.21
CA GLY A 34 -6.38 17.98 -25.37
C GLY A 34 -5.88 18.03 -23.93
N LEU A 35 -5.85 19.24 -23.33
CA LEU A 35 -5.45 19.49 -21.94
C LEU A 35 -4.04 18.98 -21.55
N PRO A 36 -2.97 19.24 -22.37
CA PRO A 36 -1.61 18.96 -21.98
C PRO A 36 -1.17 19.88 -20.84
N ASP A 37 -0.40 19.35 -19.88
CA ASP A 37 0.28 20.15 -18.86
C ASP A 37 1.52 20.89 -19.44
N SER A 38 2.28 21.59 -18.58
CA SER A 38 3.51 22.28 -19.01
C SER A 38 4.58 21.29 -19.49
N ALA A 39 4.73 20.14 -18.80
CA ALA A 39 5.73 19.14 -19.16
C ALA A 39 5.45 18.48 -20.52
N VAL A 40 4.17 18.21 -20.82
CA VAL A 40 3.74 17.71 -22.14
C VAL A 40 3.93 18.80 -23.22
N LYS A 41 3.72 20.08 -22.91
CA LYS A 41 3.99 21.17 -23.86
C LYS A 41 5.48 21.33 -24.17
N GLU A 42 6.35 21.09 -23.20
CA GLU A 42 7.80 21.10 -23.35
C GLU A 42 8.32 19.88 -24.13
N SER A 43 7.53 18.79 -24.26
CA SER A 43 7.88 17.60 -25.04
C SER A 43 8.38 17.93 -26.44
N TYR A 44 7.79 18.94 -27.10
CA TYR A 44 8.21 19.33 -28.44
C TYR A 44 9.69 19.66 -28.53
N GLN A 45 10.25 20.35 -27.52
CA GLN A 45 11.67 20.73 -27.52
C GLN A 45 12.57 19.50 -27.28
N ARG A 46 12.16 18.61 -26.36
CA ARG A 46 12.88 17.35 -26.10
C ARG A 46 12.86 16.45 -27.33
N ILE A 47 11.69 16.22 -27.90
CA ILE A 47 11.50 15.42 -29.11
C ILE A 47 12.32 15.99 -30.28
N ARG A 48 12.24 17.31 -30.51
CA ARG A 48 13.00 17.98 -31.55
C ARG A 48 14.50 17.73 -31.43
N SER A 49 15.06 17.91 -30.23
CA SER A 49 16.48 17.65 -29.98
C SER A 49 16.82 16.17 -30.20
N ALA A 50 16.06 15.26 -29.60
CA ALA A 50 16.27 13.82 -29.76
C ALA A 50 16.24 13.38 -31.24
N LEU A 51 15.29 13.87 -32.01
CA LEU A 51 15.19 13.54 -33.43
C LEU A 51 16.35 14.12 -34.25
N GLN A 52 16.76 15.36 -33.98
CA GLN A 52 17.90 16.01 -34.66
C GLN A 52 19.23 15.29 -34.37
N VAL A 53 19.52 14.95 -33.11
CA VAL A 53 20.73 14.21 -32.73
C VAL A 53 20.79 12.84 -33.39
N ASN A 54 19.63 12.23 -33.63
CA ASN A 54 19.52 10.91 -34.28
C ASN A 54 19.36 11.00 -35.79
N GLU A 55 19.60 12.17 -36.40
CA GLU A 55 19.58 12.40 -37.84
C GLU A 55 18.21 12.20 -38.52
N TYR A 56 17.13 12.18 -37.76
CA TYR A 56 15.78 12.17 -38.29
C TYR A 56 15.39 13.57 -38.80
N LYS A 57 14.81 13.58 -40.02
CA LYS A 57 14.30 14.82 -40.59
C LYS A 57 13.10 15.32 -39.82
N MET A 58 13.22 16.52 -39.24
CA MET A 58 12.08 17.18 -38.63
C MET A 58 11.00 17.49 -39.69
N PRO A 59 9.71 17.32 -39.34
CA PRO A 59 8.63 17.70 -40.22
C PRO A 59 8.71 19.18 -40.59
N THR A 60 8.80 19.49 -41.89
CA THR A 60 8.68 20.86 -42.42
C THR A 60 7.21 21.22 -42.70
N ALA A 61 6.31 20.68 -41.89
CA ALA A 61 4.87 20.80 -42.02
C ALA A 61 4.25 21.35 -40.74
N THR A 62 3.04 21.89 -40.84
CA THR A 62 2.24 22.19 -39.65
C THR A 62 1.77 20.88 -39.05
N LEU A 63 2.14 20.65 -37.79
CA LEU A 63 1.71 19.52 -37.00
C LEU A 63 0.62 19.95 -36.02
N THR A 64 -0.55 19.32 -36.11
CA THR A 64 -1.61 19.45 -35.12
C THR A 64 -1.75 18.10 -34.42
N ILE A 65 -1.49 18.09 -33.12
CA ILE A 65 -1.58 16.89 -32.28
C ILE A 65 -2.75 17.06 -31.33
N ASN A 66 -3.67 16.11 -31.35
CA ASN A 66 -4.81 16.04 -30.44
C ASN A 66 -4.65 14.82 -29.52
N MET A 67 -4.76 15.06 -28.20
CA MET A 67 -4.70 14.02 -27.16
C MET A 67 -6.09 13.81 -26.55
N ALA A 68 -6.81 12.81 -27.03
CA ALA A 68 -8.17 12.47 -26.60
C ALA A 68 -8.19 11.38 -25.51
N PRO A 69 -9.17 11.42 -24.56
CA PRO A 69 -10.24 12.40 -24.41
C PRO A 69 -9.77 13.73 -23.80
N ALA A 70 -10.46 14.83 -24.12
CA ALA A 70 -10.04 16.17 -23.71
C ALA A 70 -10.37 16.52 -22.23
N ASP A 71 -11.22 15.75 -21.57
CA ASP A 71 -11.58 15.89 -20.15
C ASP A 71 -10.52 15.32 -19.20
N ILE A 72 -9.65 14.43 -19.71
CA ILE A 72 -8.55 13.86 -18.94
C ILE A 72 -7.29 14.69 -19.16
N ARG A 73 -6.68 15.14 -18.07
CA ARG A 73 -5.42 15.86 -18.11
C ARG A 73 -4.25 14.89 -18.41
N LYS A 74 -3.36 15.27 -19.32
CA LYS A 74 -2.14 14.56 -19.67
C LYS A 74 -0.98 15.23 -18.96
N GLU A 75 -0.26 14.46 -18.16
CA GLU A 75 0.74 14.98 -17.23
C GLU A 75 2.08 14.25 -17.40
N GLY A 76 3.15 15.01 -17.21
CA GLY A 76 4.51 14.50 -17.23
C GLY A 76 5.09 14.26 -18.63
N ALA A 77 6.36 13.85 -18.68
CA ALA A 77 7.12 13.67 -19.91
C ALA A 77 6.94 12.28 -20.56
N ALA A 78 6.17 11.39 -19.95
CA ALA A 78 6.03 10.01 -20.43
C ALA A 78 5.38 9.87 -21.83
N TYR A 79 4.78 10.94 -22.34
CA TYR A 79 4.20 11.00 -23.69
C TYR A 79 5.22 11.32 -24.80
N ASP A 80 6.49 11.60 -24.47
CA ASP A 80 7.50 11.96 -25.47
C ASP A 80 7.66 10.89 -26.54
N LEU A 81 7.72 9.60 -26.13
CA LEU A 81 7.86 8.49 -27.08
C LEU A 81 6.69 8.38 -28.05
N PRO A 82 5.42 8.25 -27.63
CA PRO A 82 4.31 8.15 -28.58
C PRO A 82 4.16 9.41 -29.44
N LEU A 83 4.42 10.61 -28.90
CA LEU A 83 4.42 11.84 -29.69
C LEU A 83 5.50 11.81 -30.77
N ALA A 84 6.73 11.42 -30.43
CA ALA A 84 7.85 11.35 -31.37
C ALA A 84 7.58 10.33 -32.50
N ILE A 85 7.11 9.14 -32.16
CA ILE A 85 6.78 8.11 -33.16
C ILE A 85 5.63 8.57 -34.06
N GLY A 86 4.57 9.16 -33.48
CA GLY A 86 3.47 9.73 -34.27
C GLY A 86 3.93 10.81 -35.24
N MET A 87 4.85 11.68 -34.83
CA MET A 87 5.45 12.71 -35.70
C MET A 87 6.29 12.09 -36.83
N LEU A 88 7.09 11.06 -36.54
CA LEU A 88 7.91 10.37 -37.53
C LEU A 88 7.06 9.64 -38.58
N VAL A 89 5.96 9.01 -38.17
CA VAL A 89 5.02 8.37 -39.11
C VAL A 89 4.30 9.41 -39.95
N ALA A 90 3.79 10.50 -39.32
CA ALA A 90 3.11 11.58 -40.04
C ALA A 90 4.03 12.30 -41.06
N ASN A 91 5.35 12.25 -40.85
CA ASN A 91 6.38 12.80 -41.74
C ASN A 91 6.91 11.76 -42.77
N GLY A 92 6.43 10.54 -42.75
CA GLY A 92 6.86 9.47 -43.66
C GLY A 92 8.24 8.86 -43.39
N CYS A 93 8.83 9.15 -42.21
CA CYS A 93 10.11 8.56 -41.79
C CYS A 93 9.93 7.09 -41.32
N ILE A 94 8.73 6.74 -40.88
CA ILE A 94 8.32 5.38 -40.50
C ILE A 94 7.12 5.00 -41.36
N GLN A 95 7.15 3.80 -41.95
CA GLN A 95 6.06 3.25 -42.74
C GLN A 95 5.60 1.94 -42.09
N THR A 96 4.46 1.97 -41.42
CA THR A 96 3.93 0.81 -40.69
C THR A 96 2.41 0.83 -40.61
N GLU A 97 1.78 -0.32 -40.72
CA GLU A 97 0.35 -0.53 -40.45
C GLU A 97 0.09 -1.04 -39.04
N ARG A 98 1.18 -1.38 -38.30
CA ARG A 98 1.11 -2.03 -36.98
C ARG A 98 1.09 -1.05 -35.81
N LEU A 99 1.08 0.25 -36.06
CA LEU A 99 1.20 1.28 -35.04
C LEU A 99 0.09 1.18 -33.99
N GLU A 100 -1.12 0.88 -34.44
CA GLU A 100 -2.32 0.78 -33.59
C GLU A 100 -2.37 -0.52 -32.75
N GLU A 101 -1.46 -1.48 -32.98
CA GLU A 101 -1.37 -2.70 -32.18
C GLU A 101 -0.68 -2.48 -30.82
N TYR A 102 0.04 -1.36 -30.66
CA TYR A 102 0.92 -1.12 -29.52
C TYR A 102 0.56 0.13 -28.75
N LEU A 103 0.52 0.00 -27.41
CA LEU A 103 0.51 1.13 -26.50
C LEU A 103 1.97 1.55 -26.22
N MET A 104 2.28 2.83 -26.31
CA MET A 104 3.63 3.34 -26.11
C MET A 104 3.67 4.40 -25.01
N MET A 105 4.67 4.32 -24.12
CA MET A 105 4.96 5.34 -23.12
C MET A 105 6.47 5.41 -22.88
N GLY A 106 6.99 6.62 -22.65
CA GLY A 106 8.41 6.82 -22.32
C GLY A 106 8.81 8.28 -22.41
N GLU A 107 9.63 8.72 -21.50
CA GLU A 107 10.26 10.05 -21.53
C GLU A 107 11.53 10.00 -22.36
N LEU A 108 11.77 10.98 -23.23
CA LEU A 108 12.97 11.07 -24.05
C LEU A 108 13.99 12.04 -23.46
N SER A 109 15.22 11.59 -23.36
CA SER A 109 16.38 12.47 -23.21
C SER A 109 16.72 13.14 -24.53
N LEU A 110 17.53 14.21 -24.50
CA LEU A 110 17.90 14.98 -25.70
C LEU A 110 18.70 14.17 -26.73
N ASP A 111 19.35 13.10 -26.31
CA ASP A 111 20.08 12.15 -27.17
C ASP A 111 19.19 11.06 -27.78
N GLY A 112 17.91 10.96 -27.33
CA GLY A 112 16.96 9.93 -27.76
C GLY A 112 16.93 8.69 -26.88
N SER A 113 17.66 8.66 -25.76
CA SER A 113 17.54 7.60 -24.74
C SER A 113 16.24 7.74 -23.98
N LEU A 114 15.69 6.57 -23.52
CA LEU A 114 14.45 6.52 -22.75
C LEU A 114 14.72 6.49 -21.25
N GLN A 115 14.02 7.35 -20.52
CA GLN A 115 14.06 7.44 -19.07
C GLN A 115 12.92 6.67 -18.41
N PRO A 116 13.12 6.17 -17.17
CA PRO A 116 12.09 5.48 -16.40
C PRO A 116 10.84 6.34 -16.20
N ILE A 117 9.69 5.69 -16.22
CA ILE A 117 8.37 6.32 -15.95
C ILE A 117 7.67 5.63 -14.79
N THR A 118 6.63 6.26 -14.23
CA THR A 118 5.85 5.74 -13.11
C THR A 118 4.47 5.26 -13.55
N GLY A 119 3.85 4.34 -12.79
CA GLY A 119 2.49 3.88 -13.07
C GLY A 119 2.37 2.94 -14.27
N VAL A 120 3.43 2.21 -14.59
CA VAL A 120 3.46 1.35 -15.79
C VAL A 120 2.56 0.13 -15.63
N LEU A 121 2.45 -0.44 -14.43
CA LEU A 121 1.59 -1.61 -14.20
C LEU A 121 0.10 -1.33 -14.48
N PRO A 122 -0.52 -0.24 -13.96
CA PRO A 122 -1.88 0.12 -14.37
C PRO A 122 -2.04 0.31 -15.87
N MET A 123 -1.06 0.92 -16.54
CA MET A 123 -1.08 1.10 -18.00
C MET A 123 -1.05 -0.24 -18.75
N ALA A 124 -0.20 -1.18 -18.31
CA ALA A 124 -0.11 -2.52 -18.90
C ALA A 124 -1.41 -3.33 -18.71
N ILE A 125 -2.02 -3.25 -17.52
CA ILE A 125 -3.32 -3.88 -17.27
C ILE A 125 -4.37 -3.32 -18.24
N LYS A 126 -4.40 -1.99 -18.41
CA LYS A 126 -5.33 -1.33 -19.33
C LYS A 126 -5.09 -1.70 -20.79
N ALA A 127 -3.84 -1.77 -21.22
CA ALA A 127 -3.47 -2.20 -22.56
C ALA A 127 -4.00 -3.62 -22.85
N ARG A 128 -3.82 -4.56 -21.92
CA ARG A 128 -4.36 -5.92 -22.05
C ARG A 128 -5.89 -5.94 -22.11
N GLU A 129 -6.57 -5.20 -21.23
CA GLU A 129 -8.04 -5.11 -21.21
C GLU A 129 -8.63 -4.62 -22.54
N LEU A 130 -7.92 -3.71 -23.22
CA LEU A 130 -8.34 -3.15 -24.50
C LEU A 130 -7.90 -3.99 -25.70
N GLY A 131 -7.19 -5.10 -25.46
CA GLY A 131 -6.80 -6.04 -26.52
C GLY A 131 -5.59 -5.60 -27.35
N PHE A 132 -4.74 -4.69 -26.84
CA PHE A 132 -3.47 -4.38 -27.48
C PHE A 132 -2.61 -5.64 -27.55
N LYS A 133 -1.88 -5.80 -28.65
CA LYS A 133 -0.92 -6.88 -28.84
C LYS A 133 0.25 -6.73 -27.89
N GLY A 134 0.75 -5.50 -27.73
CA GLY A 134 1.88 -5.25 -26.88
C GLY A 134 2.00 -3.82 -26.40
N MET A 135 3.01 -3.61 -25.55
CA MET A 135 3.37 -2.34 -24.98
C MET A 135 4.87 -2.08 -25.17
N ILE A 136 5.23 -0.85 -25.60
CA ILE A 136 6.61 -0.42 -25.80
C ILE A 136 6.92 0.66 -24.76
N ILE A 137 7.90 0.39 -23.90
CA ILE A 137 8.22 1.22 -22.72
C ILE A 137 9.72 1.22 -22.44
N PRO A 138 10.21 2.10 -21.54
CA PRO A 138 11.61 2.06 -21.12
C PRO A 138 12.00 0.68 -20.55
N ALA A 139 13.19 0.18 -20.90
CA ALA A 139 13.69 -1.12 -20.45
C ALA A 139 13.71 -1.26 -18.92
N TYR A 140 13.91 -0.15 -18.20
CA TYR A 140 13.82 -0.13 -16.74
C TYR A 140 12.49 -0.62 -16.21
N ASN A 141 11.39 -0.30 -16.90
CA ASN A 141 10.02 -0.64 -16.48
C ASN A 141 9.51 -1.96 -17.07
N ALA A 142 10.27 -2.60 -17.95
CA ALA A 142 9.77 -3.74 -18.71
C ALA A 142 9.33 -4.92 -17.82
N ARG A 143 10.07 -5.23 -16.74
CA ARG A 143 9.72 -6.30 -15.81
C ARG A 143 8.42 -6.01 -15.05
N GLU A 144 8.20 -4.74 -14.67
CA GLU A 144 6.97 -4.29 -14.01
C GLU A 144 5.72 -4.56 -14.88
N ALA A 145 5.79 -4.20 -16.16
CA ALA A 145 4.69 -4.43 -17.11
C ALA A 145 4.52 -5.90 -17.48
N ALA A 146 5.62 -6.65 -17.59
CA ALA A 146 5.63 -8.06 -18.01
C ALA A 146 4.98 -9.01 -16.98
N VAL A 147 4.64 -8.52 -15.78
CA VAL A 147 3.77 -9.21 -14.81
C VAL A 147 2.38 -9.48 -15.40
N VAL A 148 1.95 -8.65 -16.36
CA VAL A 148 0.63 -8.76 -17.00
C VAL A 148 0.66 -9.84 -18.09
N ASN A 149 0.00 -10.96 -17.84
CA ASN A 149 -0.11 -12.05 -18.79
C ASN A 149 -0.88 -11.64 -20.06
N ASN A 150 -0.56 -12.26 -21.18
CA ASN A 150 -1.21 -12.03 -22.49
C ASN A 150 -1.03 -10.59 -23.02
N LEU A 151 0.11 -9.98 -22.74
CA LEU A 151 0.56 -8.72 -23.31
C LEU A 151 2.05 -8.85 -23.62
N GLU A 152 2.46 -8.59 -24.87
CA GLU A 152 3.88 -8.57 -25.25
C GLU A 152 4.50 -7.25 -24.77
N VAL A 153 5.45 -7.31 -23.85
CA VAL A 153 6.10 -6.12 -23.29
C VAL A 153 7.49 -5.98 -23.88
N TYR A 154 7.74 -4.86 -24.55
CA TYR A 154 9.02 -4.54 -25.16
C TYR A 154 9.71 -3.42 -24.39
N GLY A 155 10.78 -3.78 -23.68
CA GLY A 155 11.65 -2.82 -23.00
C GLY A 155 12.69 -2.28 -23.98
N VAL A 156 12.72 -0.96 -24.15
CA VAL A 156 13.64 -0.27 -25.08
C VAL A 156 14.44 0.81 -24.34
N ASN A 157 15.68 1.01 -24.76
CA ASN A 157 16.57 2.00 -24.17
C ASN A 157 16.67 3.28 -25.00
N HIS A 158 16.34 3.20 -26.28
CA HIS A 158 16.56 4.28 -27.24
C HIS A 158 15.47 4.33 -28.31
N ILE A 159 15.12 5.55 -28.77
CA ILE A 159 14.08 5.76 -29.80
C ILE A 159 14.39 5.03 -31.12
N ARG A 160 15.67 4.84 -31.47
CA ARG A 160 16.10 4.08 -32.67
C ARG A 160 15.60 2.64 -32.67
N GLU A 161 15.59 1.98 -31.52
CA GLU A 161 15.09 0.61 -31.39
C GLU A 161 13.61 0.52 -31.80
N VAL A 162 12.82 1.55 -31.44
CA VAL A 162 11.39 1.61 -31.77
C VAL A 162 11.17 1.92 -33.25
N THR A 163 11.96 2.85 -33.81
CA THR A 163 11.87 3.17 -35.25
C THR A 163 12.30 1.99 -36.11
N ASP A 164 13.36 1.29 -35.76
CA ASP A 164 13.85 0.10 -36.46
C ASP A 164 12.84 -1.04 -36.40
N PHE A 165 12.18 -1.21 -35.24
CA PHE A 165 11.12 -2.21 -35.09
C PHE A 165 9.93 -1.93 -36.03
N PHE A 166 9.45 -0.69 -36.10
CA PHE A 166 8.32 -0.33 -36.95
C PHE A 166 8.68 -0.32 -38.44
N ASN A 167 9.91 -0.01 -38.80
CA ASN A 167 10.42 -0.11 -40.16
C ASN A 167 10.75 -1.56 -40.59
N GLY A 168 10.69 -2.52 -39.65
CA GLY A 168 10.99 -3.94 -39.93
C GLY A 168 12.48 -4.24 -40.08
N THR A 169 13.37 -3.29 -39.75
CA THR A 169 14.84 -3.46 -39.84
C THR A 169 15.41 -4.19 -38.62
N ALA A 170 14.74 -4.13 -37.47
CA ALA A 170 15.10 -4.88 -36.29
C ALA A 170 13.89 -5.56 -35.65
N ARG A 171 14.14 -6.59 -34.82
CA ARG A 171 13.14 -7.27 -33.99
C ARG A 171 13.36 -6.93 -32.53
N LEU A 172 12.31 -6.56 -31.84
CA LEU A 172 12.32 -6.47 -30.40
C LEU A 172 12.00 -7.83 -29.77
N THR A 173 12.68 -8.15 -28.67
CA THR A 173 12.40 -9.37 -27.90
C THR A 173 11.49 -9.02 -26.74
N PRO A 174 10.33 -9.69 -26.58
CA PRO A 174 9.46 -9.42 -25.45
C PRO A 174 10.11 -9.84 -24.14
N THR A 175 9.91 -9.03 -23.13
CA THR A 175 10.33 -9.34 -21.75
C THR A 175 9.37 -10.38 -21.16
N VAL A 176 9.90 -11.51 -20.73
CA VAL A 176 9.12 -12.61 -20.13
C VAL A 176 9.45 -12.69 -18.64
N VAL A 177 8.40 -12.74 -17.82
CA VAL A 177 8.51 -12.91 -16.35
C VAL A 177 7.62 -14.08 -15.94
N ASN A 178 8.19 -15.03 -15.20
CA ASN A 178 7.38 -16.10 -14.58
C ASN A 178 6.78 -15.60 -13.27
N THR A 179 5.74 -14.80 -13.39
CA THR A 179 5.10 -14.09 -12.27
C THR A 179 4.72 -15.01 -11.11
N ARG A 180 4.21 -16.22 -11.38
CA ARG A 180 3.80 -17.15 -10.31
C ARG A 180 4.99 -17.71 -9.57
N GLU A 181 5.99 -18.18 -10.29
CA GLU A 181 7.16 -18.80 -9.69
C GLU A 181 7.96 -17.79 -8.85
N GLU A 182 8.24 -16.61 -9.40
CA GLU A 182 8.91 -15.53 -8.69
C GLU A 182 8.13 -15.09 -7.44
N PHE A 183 6.81 -14.95 -7.55
CA PHE A 183 5.93 -14.55 -6.46
C PHE A 183 6.00 -15.52 -5.28
N TYR A 184 5.85 -16.83 -5.54
CA TYR A 184 5.88 -17.82 -4.46
C TYR A 184 7.28 -18.05 -3.90
N ALA A 185 8.33 -17.97 -4.71
CA ALA A 185 9.72 -18.08 -4.23
C ALA A 185 10.08 -16.95 -3.25
N GLN A 186 9.66 -15.73 -3.54
CA GLN A 186 9.93 -14.56 -2.69
C GLN A 186 9.10 -14.51 -1.40
N GLN A 187 7.95 -15.19 -1.34
CA GLN A 187 7.14 -15.26 -0.12
C GLN A 187 7.83 -16.04 1.02
N ALA A 188 8.74 -16.93 0.70
CA ALA A 188 9.41 -17.79 1.66
C ALA A 188 10.54 -17.10 2.43
N VAL A 189 11.00 -15.93 1.97
CA VAL A 189 12.15 -15.23 2.56
C VAL A 189 11.68 -14.26 3.64
N THR A 190 12.01 -14.54 4.90
CA THR A 190 11.82 -13.61 6.03
C THR A 190 13.11 -13.49 6.80
N ASP A 191 13.65 -12.25 6.89
CA ASP A 191 14.92 -11.98 7.57
C ASP A 191 14.78 -11.91 9.10
N LEU A 192 13.54 -11.73 9.62
CA LEU A 192 13.25 -11.56 11.05
C LEU A 192 12.36 -12.70 11.56
N ASP A 193 12.75 -13.31 12.69
CA ASP A 193 12.00 -14.40 13.31
C ASP A 193 11.62 -14.07 14.76
N PHE A 194 10.44 -14.51 15.20
CA PHE A 194 10.00 -14.43 16.61
C PHE A 194 10.81 -15.36 17.52
N ALA A 195 11.47 -16.38 16.98
CA ALA A 195 12.38 -17.24 17.76
C ALA A 195 13.51 -16.45 18.42
N ASP A 196 13.96 -15.34 17.81
CA ASP A 196 14.99 -14.47 18.38
C ASP A 196 14.52 -13.65 19.59
N VAL A 197 13.19 -13.54 19.78
CA VAL A 197 12.60 -12.75 20.85
C VAL A 197 12.56 -13.57 22.13
N LYS A 198 13.35 -13.18 23.12
CA LYS A 198 13.40 -13.83 24.43
C LYS A 198 12.24 -13.34 25.31
N GLY A 199 11.54 -14.27 25.95
CA GLY A 199 10.37 -13.95 26.79
C GLY A 199 9.25 -13.30 26.01
N GLN A 200 8.50 -12.38 26.67
CA GLN A 200 7.41 -11.58 26.05
C GLN A 200 6.24 -12.42 25.54
N GLU A 201 5.95 -13.57 26.15
CA GLU A 201 4.94 -14.54 25.65
C GLU A 201 3.54 -13.91 25.53
N ASN A 202 3.16 -13.04 26.49
CA ASN A 202 1.88 -12.31 26.44
C ASN A 202 1.80 -11.35 25.23
N VAL A 203 2.93 -10.70 24.89
CA VAL A 203 2.99 -9.77 23.74
C VAL A 203 2.98 -10.54 22.45
N LYS A 204 3.73 -11.66 22.37
CA LYS A 204 3.70 -12.58 21.21
C LYS A 204 2.28 -13.08 20.97
N ARG A 205 1.57 -13.50 22.03
CA ARG A 205 0.16 -13.94 21.94
C ARG A 205 -0.76 -12.82 21.46
N ALA A 206 -0.61 -11.59 21.97
CA ALA A 206 -1.38 -10.44 21.48
C ALA A 206 -1.12 -10.14 19.99
N LEU A 207 0.16 -10.24 19.55
CA LEU A 207 0.53 -10.06 18.13
C LEU A 207 -0.02 -11.18 17.25
N GLU A 208 -0.03 -12.44 17.73
CA GLU A 208 -0.67 -13.57 17.05
C GLU A 208 -2.18 -13.33 16.86
N VAL A 209 -2.88 -12.92 17.92
CA VAL A 209 -4.32 -12.57 17.85
C VAL A 209 -4.55 -11.41 16.88
N ALA A 210 -3.71 -10.38 16.96
CA ALA A 210 -3.79 -9.23 16.07
C ALA A 210 -3.58 -9.63 14.59
N ALA A 211 -2.58 -10.48 14.30
CA ALA A 211 -2.31 -11.01 12.97
C ALA A 211 -3.47 -11.88 12.45
N ALA A 212 -4.00 -12.75 13.30
CA ALA A 212 -5.08 -13.66 12.94
C ALA A 212 -6.39 -12.94 12.61
N GLY A 213 -6.73 -11.88 13.35
CA GLY A 213 -7.97 -11.11 13.15
C GLY A 213 -7.83 -9.87 12.28
N GLY A 214 -6.61 -9.43 11.95
CA GLY A 214 -6.36 -8.14 11.30
C GLY A 214 -6.64 -6.96 12.22
N HIS A 215 -6.39 -7.13 13.52
CA HIS A 215 -6.69 -6.12 14.54
C HIS A 215 -5.59 -5.08 14.69
N ASN A 216 -5.99 -3.85 14.92
CA ASN A 216 -5.08 -2.77 15.30
C ASN A 216 -4.57 -2.97 16.71
N ILE A 217 -3.28 -2.73 16.96
CA ILE A 217 -2.64 -2.97 18.25
C ILE A 217 -1.78 -1.79 18.70
N LEU A 218 -1.82 -1.49 19.99
CA LEU A 218 -0.98 -0.52 20.66
C LEU A 218 -0.07 -1.22 21.68
N LEU A 219 1.23 -1.04 21.52
CA LEU A 219 2.27 -1.53 22.43
C LEU A 219 2.70 -0.41 23.40
N ILE A 220 2.53 -0.62 24.69
CA ILE A 220 2.83 0.37 25.72
C ILE A 220 3.95 -0.18 26.59
N GLY A 221 5.02 0.59 26.81
CA GLY A 221 6.10 0.11 27.65
C GLY A 221 7.26 1.09 27.76
N ALA A 222 8.14 0.84 28.71
CA ALA A 222 9.31 1.67 28.95
C ALA A 222 10.25 1.75 27.73
N PRO A 223 11.07 2.78 27.60
CA PRO A 223 12.14 2.80 26.60
C PRO A 223 13.03 1.55 26.71
N GLY A 224 13.36 0.95 25.56
CA GLY A 224 14.18 -0.27 25.52
C GLY A 224 13.44 -1.58 25.86
N SER A 225 12.11 -1.59 26.05
CA SER A 225 11.35 -2.83 26.31
C SER A 225 11.16 -3.73 25.10
N GLY A 226 11.62 -3.33 23.90
CA GLY A 226 11.55 -4.15 22.68
C GLY A 226 10.33 -3.92 21.79
N LYS A 227 9.52 -2.87 22.00
CA LYS A 227 8.30 -2.58 21.22
C LYS A 227 8.52 -2.55 19.71
N SER A 228 9.47 -1.75 19.26
CA SER A 228 9.78 -1.60 17.83
C SER A 228 10.37 -2.89 17.21
N MET A 229 11.15 -3.66 18.00
CA MET A 229 11.67 -4.96 17.61
C MET A 229 10.54 -5.97 17.37
N LEU A 230 9.55 -6.01 18.26
CA LEU A 230 8.38 -6.88 18.15
C LEU A 230 7.50 -6.48 16.95
N ALA A 231 7.24 -5.16 16.79
CA ALA A 231 6.45 -4.64 15.68
C ALA A 231 7.05 -5.00 14.30
N LYS A 232 8.38 -4.88 14.15
CA LYS A 232 9.09 -5.21 12.89
C LYS A 232 9.05 -6.70 12.53
N ARG A 233 8.79 -7.58 13.50
CA ARG A 233 8.62 -9.02 13.26
C ARG A 233 7.20 -9.42 12.89
N LEU A 234 6.22 -8.55 13.09
CA LEU A 234 4.82 -8.86 12.80
C LEU A 234 4.57 -9.34 11.35
N PRO A 235 5.20 -8.77 10.30
CA PRO A 235 5.03 -9.28 8.94
C PRO A 235 5.38 -10.76 8.77
N SER A 236 6.30 -11.30 9.57
CA SER A 236 6.73 -12.71 9.49
C SER A 236 5.65 -13.70 9.91
N ILE A 237 4.65 -13.28 10.69
CA ILE A 237 3.53 -14.11 11.14
C ILE A 237 2.21 -13.80 10.42
N LEU A 238 2.16 -12.74 9.58
CA LEU A 238 0.98 -12.45 8.77
C LEU A 238 0.77 -13.52 7.68
N PRO A 239 -0.49 -13.78 7.29
CA PRO A 239 -0.78 -14.62 6.14
C PRO A 239 -0.09 -14.08 4.88
N PRO A 240 0.38 -14.94 3.97
CA PRO A 240 0.95 -14.48 2.71
C PRO A 240 -0.06 -13.67 1.90
N LEU A 241 0.45 -12.78 1.04
CA LEU A 241 -0.42 -12.07 0.09
C LEU A 241 -1.03 -13.07 -0.90
N SER A 242 -2.30 -12.91 -1.21
CA SER A 242 -2.89 -13.51 -2.41
C SER A 242 -2.39 -12.77 -3.67
N LEU A 243 -2.50 -13.40 -4.84
CA LEU A 243 -2.16 -12.73 -6.10
C LEU A 243 -2.96 -11.45 -6.34
N GLY A 244 -4.24 -11.44 -5.93
CA GLY A 244 -5.09 -10.24 -6.04
C GLY A 244 -4.62 -9.10 -5.13
N GLU A 245 -4.36 -9.40 -3.85
CA GLU A 245 -3.79 -8.42 -2.91
C GLU A 245 -2.42 -7.91 -3.38
N SER A 246 -1.57 -8.80 -3.89
CA SER A 246 -0.27 -8.46 -4.43
C SER A 246 -0.38 -7.50 -5.61
N LEU A 247 -1.27 -7.78 -6.57
CA LEU A 247 -1.48 -6.94 -7.74
C LEU A 247 -1.98 -5.54 -7.34
N GLU A 248 -2.95 -5.45 -6.43
CA GLU A 248 -3.48 -4.18 -5.94
C GLU A 248 -2.40 -3.37 -5.21
N THR A 249 -1.64 -4.02 -4.34
CA THR A 249 -0.52 -3.40 -3.62
C THR A 249 0.56 -2.92 -4.60
N THR A 250 0.91 -3.74 -5.60
CA THR A 250 1.91 -3.39 -6.61
C THR A 250 1.45 -2.20 -7.46
N LYS A 251 0.16 -2.10 -7.83
CA LYS A 251 -0.38 -0.92 -8.52
C LYS A 251 -0.12 0.38 -7.73
N ILE A 252 -0.39 0.38 -6.42
CA ILE A 252 -0.18 1.56 -5.56
C ILE A 252 1.30 1.96 -5.56
N HIS A 253 2.20 0.98 -5.40
CA HIS A 253 3.65 1.24 -5.39
C HIS A 253 4.19 1.64 -6.77
N SER A 254 3.61 1.13 -7.85
CA SER A 254 3.90 1.53 -9.23
C SER A 254 3.60 3.02 -9.44
N VAL A 255 2.39 3.45 -9.08
CA VAL A 255 1.96 4.86 -9.19
C VAL A 255 2.81 5.78 -8.32
N ALA A 256 3.20 5.32 -7.13
CA ALA A 256 4.10 6.07 -6.23
C ALA A 256 5.57 6.10 -6.70
N GLY A 257 5.94 5.39 -7.77
CA GLY A 257 7.33 5.26 -8.22
C GLY A 257 8.23 4.56 -7.19
N LYS A 258 7.68 3.64 -6.39
CA LYS A 258 8.38 2.93 -5.30
C LYS A 258 8.74 1.48 -5.66
N LEU A 259 8.51 1.05 -6.89
CA LEU A 259 9.01 -0.22 -7.39
C LEU A 259 10.48 -0.09 -7.80
N GLY A 260 11.31 -1.05 -7.38
CA GLY A 260 12.73 -1.09 -7.74
C GLY A 260 12.97 -1.55 -9.19
N LYS A 261 14.25 -1.52 -9.63
CA LYS A 261 14.68 -2.01 -10.97
C LYS A 261 14.32 -3.47 -11.24
N GLU A 262 14.28 -4.29 -10.19
CA GLU A 262 13.98 -5.70 -10.32
C GLU A 262 12.54 -5.96 -10.73
N GLY A 263 11.66 -4.95 -10.61
CA GLY A 263 10.26 -5.02 -11.04
C GLY A 263 9.59 -6.32 -10.63
N GLY A 264 8.30 -6.41 -10.67
CA GLY A 264 7.62 -7.66 -10.31
C GLY A 264 6.52 -7.40 -9.30
N LEU A 265 5.81 -8.45 -8.93
CA LEU A 265 4.78 -8.36 -7.90
C LEU A 265 5.40 -8.23 -6.51
N ILE A 266 4.85 -7.33 -5.71
CA ILE A 266 5.15 -7.29 -4.27
C ILE A 266 4.63 -8.59 -3.65
N SER A 267 5.55 -9.42 -3.18
CA SER A 267 5.25 -10.74 -2.62
C SER A 267 5.11 -10.75 -1.11
N GLN A 268 5.70 -9.77 -0.44
CA GLN A 268 5.63 -9.59 1.02
C GLN A 268 4.69 -8.46 1.39
N ARG A 269 4.02 -8.58 2.54
CA ARG A 269 3.16 -7.51 3.06
C ARG A 269 4.00 -6.27 3.38
N PRO A 270 3.65 -5.10 2.85
CA PRO A 270 4.39 -3.87 3.14
C PRO A 270 4.45 -3.57 4.64
N PHE A 271 5.62 -3.13 5.10
CA PHE A 271 5.80 -2.58 6.43
C PHE A 271 6.26 -1.12 6.29
N ARG A 272 5.41 -0.19 6.70
CA ARG A 272 5.68 1.24 6.63
C ARG A 272 5.89 1.80 8.01
N ASP A 273 7.03 2.47 8.22
CA ASP A 273 7.48 3.00 9.51
C ASP A 273 7.85 4.49 9.34
N PRO A 274 6.85 5.37 9.13
CA PRO A 274 7.13 6.79 8.97
C PRO A 274 7.56 7.43 10.28
N HIS A 275 8.57 8.30 10.22
CA HIS A 275 9.02 9.05 11.38
C HIS A 275 7.93 10.01 11.88
N HIS A 276 7.86 10.28 13.20
CA HIS A 276 6.80 11.12 13.80
C HIS A 276 6.79 12.57 13.28
N THR A 277 7.88 13.06 12.65
CA THR A 277 7.95 14.39 11.99
C THR A 277 7.31 14.45 10.62
N ILE A 278 6.73 13.35 10.14
CA ILE A 278 6.08 13.28 8.83
C ILE A 278 5.00 14.35 8.69
N SER A 279 4.89 14.95 7.52
CA SER A 279 3.80 15.88 7.22
C SER A 279 2.47 15.14 6.95
N GLN A 280 1.35 15.84 7.16
CA GLN A 280 0.03 15.30 6.83
C GLN A 280 -0.06 14.85 5.35
N VAL A 281 0.49 15.64 4.43
CA VAL A 281 0.48 15.33 2.99
C VAL A 281 1.31 14.08 2.68
N ALA A 282 2.46 13.91 3.32
CA ALA A 282 3.25 12.68 3.13
C ALA A 282 2.55 11.44 3.71
N MET A 283 1.78 11.61 4.79
CA MET A 283 1.01 10.53 5.40
C MET A 283 -0.18 10.11 4.53
N THR A 284 -1.00 11.07 4.08
CA THR A 284 -2.24 10.80 3.33
C THR A 284 -2.03 10.68 1.83
N GLY A 285 -0.98 11.27 1.32
CA GLY A 285 -0.82 11.55 -0.08
C GLY A 285 -1.35 12.93 -0.46
N GLY A 286 -1.11 13.35 -1.67
CA GLY A 286 -1.50 14.65 -2.19
C GLY A 286 -0.48 15.25 -3.14
N GLY A 287 -0.42 16.57 -3.18
CA GLY A 287 0.37 17.33 -4.15
C GLY A 287 -0.53 17.96 -5.19
N SER A 288 0.08 18.67 -6.15
CA SER A 288 -0.61 19.21 -7.33
C SER A 288 -1.17 18.08 -8.20
N TYR A 289 -0.45 16.97 -8.21
CA TYR A 289 -0.81 15.68 -8.77
C TYR A 289 -0.92 14.71 -7.60
N PRO A 290 -2.12 14.25 -7.23
CA PRO A 290 -2.29 13.39 -6.08
C PRO A 290 -1.47 12.11 -6.22
N GLN A 291 -0.51 11.93 -5.32
CA GLN A 291 0.28 10.71 -5.18
C GLN A 291 -0.15 9.98 -3.91
N PRO A 292 -0.09 8.64 -3.86
CA PRO A 292 -0.39 7.89 -2.66
C PRO A 292 0.64 8.19 -1.56
N GLY A 293 0.16 8.37 -0.32
CA GLY A 293 1.00 8.55 0.87
C GLY A 293 1.31 7.26 1.61
N GLU A 294 1.97 7.37 2.78
CA GLU A 294 2.38 6.22 3.59
C GLU A 294 1.21 5.31 3.98
N ILE A 295 0.02 5.88 4.21
CA ILE A 295 -1.21 5.12 4.51
C ILE A 295 -1.56 4.17 3.36
N SER A 296 -1.52 4.66 2.10
CA SER A 296 -1.81 3.84 0.93
C SER A 296 -0.67 2.89 0.59
N LEU A 297 0.59 3.29 0.84
CA LEU A 297 1.76 2.41 0.67
C LEU A 297 1.78 1.25 1.68
N ALA A 298 1.07 1.38 2.82
CA ALA A 298 0.87 0.31 3.79
C ALA A 298 -0.28 -0.64 3.42
N HIS A 299 -0.97 -0.43 2.31
CA HIS A 299 -2.11 -1.25 1.89
C HIS A 299 -1.77 -2.75 1.86
N ASN A 300 -2.67 -3.59 2.38
CA ASN A 300 -2.48 -5.04 2.59
C ASN A 300 -1.29 -5.41 3.49
N GLY A 301 -0.77 -4.46 4.27
CA GLY A 301 0.38 -4.62 5.13
C GLY A 301 0.20 -3.97 6.50
N VAL A 302 1.28 -3.42 7.02
CA VAL A 302 1.38 -2.82 8.36
C VAL A 302 1.81 -1.35 8.25
N LEU A 303 1.08 -0.48 8.91
CA LEU A 303 1.51 0.88 9.22
C LEU A 303 1.96 0.91 10.68
N PHE A 304 3.25 1.07 10.91
CA PHE A 304 3.84 1.15 12.23
C PHE A 304 4.09 2.60 12.62
N LEU A 305 3.54 3.05 13.74
CA LEU A 305 3.73 4.39 14.29
C LEU A 305 4.45 4.28 15.63
N ASP A 306 5.77 4.45 15.61
CA ASP A 306 6.56 4.49 16.82
C ASP A 306 6.41 5.85 17.53
N GLU A 307 6.40 5.85 18.86
CA GLU A 307 6.21 7.07 19.65
C GLU A 307 4.90 7.81 19.29
N LEU A 308 3.80 7.11 19.24
CA LEU A 308 2.49 7.61 18.79
C LEU A 308 2.11 9.01 19.32
N PRO A 309 2.31 9.38 20.62
CA PRO A 309 1.98 10.70 21.13
C PRO A 309 2.87 11.85 20.60
N GLU A 310 3.99 11.53 19.91
CA GLU A 310 4.89 12.54 19.33
C GLU A 310 4.48 12.97 17.91
N PHE A 311 3.60 12.22 17.26
CA PHE A 311 3.01 12.66 16.01
C PHE A 311 2.13 13.90 16.20
N SER A 312 2.14 14.79 15.21
CA SER A 312 1.24 15.94 15.24
C SER A 312 -0.23 15.50 15.26
N ARG A 313 -1.08 16.24 15.98
CA ARG A 313 -2.51 15.93 16.07
C ARG A 313 -3.19 15.79 14.71
N ASN A 314 -2.81 16.65 13.75
CA ASN A 314 -3.36 16.62 12.40
C ASN A 314 -3.04 15.30 11.66
N VAL A 315 -1.82 14.77 11.85
CA VAL A 315 -1.42 13.48 11.27
C VAL A 315 -2.17 12.31 11.93
N LEU A 316 -2.43 12.36 13.22
CA LEU A 316 -3.21 11.32 13.90
C LEU A 316 -4.70 11.34 13.51
N GLU A 317 -5.29 12.52 13.36
CA GLU A 317 -6.71 12.65 13.00
C GLU A 317 -7.03 12.14 11.58
N VAL A 318 -6.10 12.26 10.62
CA VAL A 318 -6.33 11.76 9.26
C VAL A 318 -6.33 10.23 9.15
N LEU A 319 -5.83 9.51 10.15
CA LEU A 319 -5.89 8.04 10.22
C LEU A 319 -7.31 7.51 10.49
N ARG A 320 -8.20 8.35 11.03
CA ARG A 320 -9.55 7.90 11.46
C ARG A 320 -10.39 7.37 10.32
N GLN A 321 -10.37 8.06 9.19
CA GLN A 321 -11.13 7.64 8.02
C GLN A 321 -10.61 6.31 7.43
N PRO A 322 -9.32 6.17 7.08
CA PRO A 322 -8.85 4.92 6.47
C PRO A 322 -8.92 3.70 7.42
N LEU A 323 -8.89 3.89 8.73
CA LEU A 323 -9.11 2.81 9.70
C LEU A 323 -10.55 2.28 9.69
N GLU A 324 -11.53 3.07 9.24
CA GLU A 324 -12.94 2.65 9.09
C GLU A 324 -13.25 2.24 7.66
N ASP A 325 -12.98 3.13 6.69
CA ASP A 325 -13.41 3.02 5.30
C ASP A 325 -12.44 2.22 4.44
N ARG A 326 -11.19 1.99 4.91
CA ARG A 326 -10.09 1.30 4.19
C ARG A 326 -9.74 1.91 2.86
N LYS A 327 -10.03 3.17 2.72
CA LYS A 327 -9.66 4.01 1.60
C LYS A 327 -9.36 5.40 2.09
N ILE A 328 -8.58 6.13 1.30
CA ILE A 328 -8.31 7.53 1.53
C ILE A 328 -8.74 8.32 0.30
N SER A 329 -9.52 9.38 0.52
CA SER A 329 -10.01 10.24 -0.55
C SER A 329 -9.23 11.55 -0.52
N ILE A 330 -8.58 11.88 -1.63
CA ILE A 330 -7.84 13.13 -1.82
C ILE A 330 -8.65 14.01 -2.77
N SER A 331 -9.34 15.00 -2.21
CA SER A 331 -10.10 15.98 -2.98
C SER A 331 -9.28 17.24 -3.23
N ARG A 332 -9.16 17.63 -4.48
CA ARG A 332 -8.54 18.87 -4.95
C ARG A 332 -9.46 19.55 -5.94
N VAL A 333 -9.26 20.85 -6.15
CA VAL A 333 -10.07 21.65 -7.10
C VAL A 333 -10.14 21.02 -8.49
N LYS A 334 -9.08 20.30 -8.90
CA LYS A 334 -8.94 19.74 -10.25
C LYS A 334 -9.23 18.25 -10.38
N CYS A 335 -9.22 17.50 -9.27
CA CYS A 335 -9.43 16.06 -9.28
C CYS A 335 -9.84 15.54 -7.90
N ASN A 336 -10.59 14.45 -7.90
CA ASN A 336 -10.91 13.67 -6.73
C ASN A 336 -10.39 12.24 -6.98
N VAL A 337 -9.51 11.76 -6.11
CA VAL A 337 -8.86 10.46 -6.25
C VAL A 337 -9.04 9.67 -4.97
N GLU A 338 -9.39 8.41 -5.10
CA GLU A 338 -9.42 7.46 -3.99
C GLU A 338 -8.27 6.47 -4.12
N TYR A 339 -7.57 6.22 -3.01
CA TYR A 339 -6.57 5.18 -2.89
C TYR A 339 -7.00 4.12 -1.89
N PRO A 340 -6.82 2.83 -2.17
CA PRO A 340 -6.99 1.77 -1.19
C PRO A 340 -6.05 1.98 0.01
N ALA A 341 -6.55 1.69 1.21
CA ALA A 341 -5.84 1.91 2.47
C ALA A 341 -6.23 0.87 3.53
N SER A 342 -6.31 -0.40 3.11
CA SER A 342 -6.57 -1.51 4.03
C SER A 342 -5.26 -1.96 4.66
N PHE A 343 -4.93 -1.45 5.82
CA PHE A 343 -3.71 -1.76 6.57
C PHE A 343 -4.03 -2.15 8.01
N MET A 344 -3.10 -2.81 8.66
CA MET A 344 -3.10 -3.06 10.08
C MET A 344 -2.29 -1.96 10.78
N LEU A 345 -2.91 -1.21 11.69
CA LEU A 345 -2.21 -0.21 12.49
C LEU A 345 -1.51 -0.91 13.66
N VAL A 346 -0.20 -0.76 13.72
CA VAL A 346 0.61 -1.09 14.90
C VAL A 346 1.17 0.22 15.42
N ALA A 347 0.92 0.52 16.68
CA ALA A 347 1.46 1.71 17.30
C ALA A 347 2.28 1.36 18.52
N SER A 348 3.26 2.18 18.86
CA SER A 348 3.98 2.06 20.12
C SER A 348 3.99 3.39 20.86
N MET A 349 4.02 3.33 22.19
CA MET A 349 4.19 4.50 23.03
C MET A 349 4.85 4.17 24.36
N ASN A 350 5.42 5.18 25.00
CA ASN A 350 5.80 5.10 26.39
C ASN A 350 4.58 5.34 27.29
N PRO A 351 4.57 4.86 28.55
CA PRO A 351 3.43 5.04 29.44
C PRO A 351 3.30 6.50 29.95
N CYS A 352 4.39 7.29 29.90
CA CYS A 352 4.42 8.69 30.30
C CYS A 352 5.63 9.39 29.66
N PRO A 353 5.81 10.71 29.79
CA PRO A 353 6.96 11.42 29.20
C PRO A 353 8.32 10.90 29.64
N CYS A 354 8.51 10.50 30.90
CA CYS A 354 9.77 9.90 31.36
C CYS A 354 9.91 8.42 31.01
N GLY A 355 8.81 7.74 30.61
CA GLY A 355 8.78 6.34 30.20
C GLY A 355 8.68 5.31 31.32
N TYR A 356 8.60 5.71 32.58
CA TYR A 356 8.70 4.78 33.74
C TYR A 356 7.44 4.74 34.61
N TYR A 357 6.30 5.23 34.15
CA TYR A 357 5.04 5.07 34.86
C TYR A 357 4.68 3.58 34.98
N ASN A 358 4.34 3.13 36.19
CA ASN A 358 4.11 1.72 36.54
C ASN A 358 5.31 0.77 36.27
N HIS A 359 6.53 1.29 36.17
CA HIS A 359 7.71 0.44 35.95
C HIS A 359 8.07 -0.31 37.24
N PRO A 360 8.36 -1.63 37.20
CA PRO A 360 8.56 -2.45 38.38
C PRO A 360 9.79 -2.05 39.24
N THR A 361 10.83 -1.47 38.64
CA THR A 361 12.11 -1.18 39.31
C THR A 361 12.55 0.28 39.24
N LYS A 362 11.96 1.12 38.38
CA LYS A 362 12.32 2.53 38.21
C LYS A 362 11.17 3.44 38.58
N ALA A 363 11.44 4.42 39.41
CA ALA A 363 10.42 5.38 39.83
C ALA A 363 10.07 6.36 38.71
N CYS A 364 8.80 6.60 38.48
CA CYS A 364 8.30 7.65 37.61
C CYS A 364 8.48 9.02 38.25
N VAL A 365 9.00 9.98 37.52
CA VAL A 365 9.20 11.38 37.99
C VAL A 365 8.11 12.34 37.50
N CYS A 366 7.15 11.85 36.71
CA CYS A 366 6.06 12.66 36.16
C CYS A 366 4.96 12.86 37.17
N SER A 367 4.42 14.08 37.26
CA SER A 367 3.19 14.31 38.00
C SER A 367 1.98 13.68 37.30
N PRO A 368 0.89 13.32 38.00
CA PRO A 368 -0.33 12.78 37.38
C PRO A 368 -0.85 13.66 36.25
N GLY A 369 -0.84 14.99 36.42
CA GLY A 369 -1.25 15.92 35.36
C GLY A 369 -0.36 15.88 34.09
N GLN A 370 0.95 15.59 34.23
CA GLN A 370 1.85 15.42 33.08
C GLN A 370 1.54 14.12 32.34
N VAL A 371 1.28 13.03 33.09
CA VAL A 371 0.88 11.74 32.49
C VAL A 371 -0.41 11.91 31.69
N GLN A 372 -1.44 12.50 32.34
CA GLN A 372 -2.73 12.74 31.68
C GLN A 372 -2.60 13.63 30.41
N LYS A 373 -1.82 14.71 30.50
CA LYS A 373 -1.57 15.60 29.36
C LYS A 373 -0.87 14.86 28.20
N TYR A 374 0.03 13.95 28.51
CA TYR A 374 0.73 13.12 27.51
C TYR A 374 -0.22 12.15 26.81
N LEU A 375 -1.06 11.44 27.57
CA LEU A 375 -2.05 10.51 27.04
C LEU A 375 -3.10 11.22 26.18
N ASN A 376 -3.54 12.41 26.60
CA ASN A 376 -4.53 13.22 25.89
C ASN A 376 -4.03 13.77 24.53
N ARG A 377 -2.75 13.58 24.16
CA ARG A 377 -2.27 13.85 22.81
C ARG A 377 -2.91 12.91 21.78
N ILE A 378 -3.28 11.70 22.20
CA ILE A 378 -4.01 10.75 21.39
C ILE A 378 -5.50 10.96 21.64
N SER A 379 -6.26 11.22 20.58
CA SER A 379 -7.71 11.44 20.73
C SER A 379 -8.43 10.14 21.12
N GLY A 380 -9.44 10.24 21.96
CA GLY A 380 -10.31 9.11 22.32
C GLY A 380 -10.86 8.37 21.08
N PRO A 381 -11.38 9.08 20.05
CA PRO A 381 -11.83 8.45 18.82
C PRO A 381 -10.76 7.65 18.04
N LEU A 382 -9.48 7.98 18.17
CA LEU A 382 -8.40 7.16 17.57
C LEU A 382 -8.13 5.92 18.44
N LEU A 383 -8.07 6.07 19.77
CA LEU A 383 -7.92 4.94 20.71
C LEU A 383 -9.08 3.93 20.56
N ASP A 384 -10.29 4.42 20.36
CA ASP A 384 -11.47 3.58 20.10
C ASP A 384 -11.31 2.69 18.85
N ARG A 385 -10.40 3.01 17.92
CA ARG A 385 -10.13 2.24 16.71
C ARG A 385 -8.98 1.23 16.85
N ILE A 386 -8.32 1.24 18.01
CA ILE A 386 -7.30 0.26 18.35
C ILE A 386 -7.97 -0.86 19.15
N ASP A 387 -7.87 -2.08 18.63
CA ASP A 387 -8.58 -3.24 19.17
C ASP A 387 -7.88 -3.84 20.40
N LEU A 388 -6.53 -3.94 20.32
CA LEU A 388 -5.69 -4.49 21.40
C LEU A 388 -4.75 -3.43 21.94
N GLN A 389 -4.61 -3.40 23.26
CA GLN A 389 -3.66 -2.57 23.98
C GLN A 389 -2.89 -3.49 24.94
N ILE A 390 -1.58 -3.59 24.76
CA ILE A 390 -0.74 -4.52 25.52
C ILE A 390 0.46 -3.81 26.15
N GLU A 391 0.69 -4.11 27.41
CA GLU A 391 1.87 -3.63 28.13
C GLU A 391 3.08 -4.51 27.84
N VAL A 392 4.18 -3.89 27.40
CA VAL A 392 5.46 -4.53 27.09
C VAL A 392 6.41 -4.30 28.25
N ILE A 393 6.53 -5.29 29.13
CA ILE A 393 7.39 -5.25 30.30
C ILE A 393 8.82 -5.60 29.89
N PRO A 394 9.87 -4.91 30.41
CA PRO A 394 11.25 -5.28 30.15
C PRO A 394 11.55 -6.74 30.52
N VAL A 395 12.31 -7.43 29.68
CA VAL A 395 12.70 -8.84 29.91
C VAL A 395 13.74 -8.91 31.02
N GLU A 396 13.56 -9.81 31.98
CA GLU A 396 14.52 -10.10 33.05
C GLU A 396 15.83 -10.65 32.48
N PHE A 397 16.95 -10.34 33.13
CA PHE A 397 18.30 -10.72 32.65
C PHE A 397 18.45 -12.23 32.46
N GLU A 398 17.88 -13.03 33.38
CA GLU A 398 17.93 -14.49 33.34
C GLU A 398 17.26 -15.04 32.06
N LYS A 399 16.16 -14.43 31.62
CA LYS A 399 15.46 -14.80 30.37
C LYS A 399 16.22 -14.35 29.13
N MET A 400 16.98 -13.23 29.20
CA MET A 400 17.83 -12.79 28.07
C MET A 400 18.99 -13.73 27.82
N THR A 401 19.56 -14.32 28.87
CA THR A 401 20.71 -15.24 28.78
C THR A 401 20.30 -16.67 28.49
N ASP A 402 19.00 -17.00 28.47
CA ASP A 402 18.54 -18.35 28.15
C ASP A 402 18.94 -18.72 26.71
N ALA A 403 19.66 -19.82 26.55
CA ALA A 403 20.10 -20.33 25.25
C ALA A 403 18.93 -20.87 24.39
N ARG A 404 17.76 -21.15 24.98
CA ARG A 404 16.61 -21.70 24.26
C ARG A 404 16.03 -20.64 23.34
N LEU A 405 15.81 -21.02 22.08
CA LEU A 405 15.09 -20.19 21.13
C LEU A 405 13.61 -20.11 21.51
N GLY A 406 12.99 -18.98 21.24
CA GLY A 406 11.54 -18.84 21.36
C GLY A 406 10.79 -19.62 20.28
N GLU A 407 9.47 -19.52 20.29
CA GLU A 407 8.65 -20.10 19.23
C GLU A 407 8.90 -19.39 17.89
N SER A 408 9.07 -20.19 16.81
CA SER A 408 9.38 -19.66 15.48
C SER A 408 8.20 -18.91 14.85
N SER A 409 8.51 -17.91 14.05
CA SER A 409 7.50 -17.21 13.23
C SER A 409 6.70 -18.17 12.34
N ALA A 410 7.33 -19.24 11.84
CA ALA A 410 6.67 -20.24 11.01
C ALA A 410 5.56 -20.98 11.76
N ALA A 411 5.80 -21.38 13.02
CA ALA A 411 4.79 -22.06 13.84
C ALA A 411 3.60 -21.14 14.17
N ILE A 412 3.86 -19.90 14.55
CA ILE A 412 2.82 -18.89 14.81
C ILE A 412 2.04 -18.61 13.52
N ARG A 413 2.73 -18.40 12.41
CA ARG A 413 2.11 -18.13 11.10
C ARG A 413 1.16 -19.22 10.66
N GLU A 414 1.49 -20.49 10.90
CA GLU A 414 0.59 -21.62 10.55
C GLU A 414 -0.75 -21.54 11.31
N ARG A 415 -0.72 -21.24 12.61
CA ARG A 415 -1.96 -21.04 13.40
C ARG A 415 -2.76 -19.84 12.90
N VAL A 416 -2.08 -18.75 12.57
CA VAL A 416 -2.69 -17.55 11.97
C VAL A 416 -3.36 -17.87 10.64
N ILE A 417 -2.70 -18.63 9.76
CA ILE A 417 -3.27 -19.06 8.47
C ILE A 417 -4.51 -19.95 8.67
N GLN A 418 -4.47 -20.88 9.63
CA GLN A 418 -5.62 -21.73 9.94
C GLN A 418 -6.83 -20.90 10.41
N ALA A 419 -6.63 -19.97 11.32
CA ALA A 419 -7.66 -19.04 11.77
C ALA A 419 -8.22 -18.19 10.62
N ARG A 420 -7.37 -17.70 9.71
CA ARG A 420 -7.78 -16.94 8.52
C ARG A 420 -8.60 -17.79 7.55
N ARG A 421 -8.27 -19.05 7.32
CA ARG A 421 -9.05 -19.96 6.49
C ARG A 421 -10.46 -20.15 7.03
N ILE A 422 -10.65 -20.19 8.37
CA ILE A 422 -11.97 -20.24 9.00
C ILE A 422 -12.76 -18.95 8.69
N GLN A 423 -12.10 -17.80 8.78
CA GLN A 423 -12.69 -16.49 8.49
C GLN A 423 -13.05 -16.34 7.01
N GLU A 424 -12.17 -16.74 6.10
CA GLU A 424 -12.43 -16.74 4.65
C GLU A 424 -13.69 -17.56 4.29
N LYS A 425 -13.83 -18.75 4.86
CA LYS A 425 -15.04 -19.58 4.67
C LYS A 425 -16.28 -18.90 5.25
N ARG A 426 -16.17 -18.30 6.44
CA ARG A 426 -17.26 -17.60 7.12
C ARG A 426 -17.78 -16.41 6.32
N TYR A 427 -16.87 -15.66 5.70
CA TYR A 427 -17.18 -14.41 4.98
C TYR A 427 -17.22 -14.57 3.46
N ALA A 428 -17.21 -15.79 2.94
CA ALA A 428 -17.16 -16.06 1.49
C ALA A 428 -18.26 -15.34 0.67
N GLN A 429 -19.40 -15.04 1.29
CA GLN A 429 -20.51 -14.34 0.65
C GLN A 429 -20.59 -12.83 1.01
N GLU A 430 -19.71 -12.35 1.87
CA GLU A 430 -19.71 -10.97 2.36
C GLU A 430 -18.67 -10.15 1.58
N LYS A 431 -19.14 -9.23 0.73
CA LYS A 431 -18.24 -8.37 -0.05
C LYS A 431 -17.41 -7.44 0.84
N GLY A 432 -16.09 -7.44 0.65
CA GLY A 432 -15.18 -6.53 1.33
C GLY A 432 -14.85 -6.90 2.78
N ILE A 433 -15.22 -8.10 3.25
CA ILE A 433 -14.90 -8.60 4.59
C ILE A 433 -14.01 -9.83 4.46
N TYR A 434 -12.79 -9.74 4.97
CA TYR A 434 -11.76 -10.79 4.87
C TYR A 434 -11.27 -11.27 6.23
N CYS A 435 -11.58 -10.57 7.31
CA CYS A 435 -11.13 -10.89 8.66
C CYS A 435 -12.09 -10.37 9.74
N ASN A 436 -11.92 -10.87 10.97
CA ASN A 436 -12.82 -10.56 12.07
C ASN A 436 -12.84 -9.06 12.45
N ALA A 437 -11.71 -8.35 12.36
CA ALA A 437 -11.68 -6.91 12.62
C ALA A 437 -12.65 -6.12 11.71
N GLN A 438 -13.05 -6.71 10.60
CA GLN A 438 -13.92 -6.11 9.60
C GLN A 438 -15.41 -6.40 9.78
N MET A 439 -15.78 -7.21 10.74
CA MET A 439 -17.21 -7.53 11.00
C MET A 439 -18.03 -6.28 11.26
N SER A 440 -19.20 -6.22 10.60
CA SER A 440 -20.25 -5.27 10.93
C SER A 440 -21.01 -5.72 12.20
N SER A 441 -21.80 -4.83 12.79
CA SER A 441 -22.62 -5.18 13.97
C SER A 441 -23.60 -6.34 13.70
N ARG A 442 -24.09 -6.47 12.44
CA ARG A 442 -24.89 -7.65 12.02
C ARG A 442 -24.11 -8.95 12.15
N LEU A 443 -22.87 -8.97 11.64
CA LEU A 443 -22.02 -10.17 11.69
C LEU A 443 -21.53 -10.47 13.10
N LEU A 444 -21.31 -9.45 13.95
CA LEU A 444 -21.00 -9.63 15.36
C LEU A 444 -22.12 -10.39 16.08
N ASN A 445 -23.37 -10.00 15.87
CA ASN A 445 -24.52 -10.69 16.46
C ASN A 445 -24.67 -12.13 15.96
N GLN A 446 -24.26 -12.41 14.73
CA GLN A 446 -24.34 -13.73 14.13
C GLN A 446 -23.21 -14.67 14.56
N TYR A 447 -21.97 -14.20 14.62
CA TYR A 447 -20.78 -15.04 14.76
C TYR A 447 -19.98 -14.86 16.05
N ALA A 448 -20.22 -13.76 16.79
CA ALA A 448 -19.46 -13.44 18.00
C ALA A 448 -20.33 -13.32 19.25
N ARG A 449 -21.59 -13.78 19.21
CA ARG A 449 -22.50 -13.74 20.35
C ARG A 449 -22.02 -14.70 21.44
N PRO A 450 -21.74 -14.20 22.67
CA PRO A 450 -21.31 -15.02 23.78
C PRO A 450 -22.46 -15.87 24.35
N ASP A 451 -22.11 -16.88 25.13
CA ASP A 451 -23.05 -17.59 25.99
C ASP A 451 -23.50 -16.71 27.20
N GLU A 452 -24.41 -17.20 28.03
CA GLU A 452 -24.93 -16.47 29.18
C GLU A 452 -23.84 -16.11 30.19
N ALA A 453 -22.89 -17.00 30.44
CA ALA A 453 -21.75 -16.75 31.32
C ALA A 453 -20.84 -15.65 30.76
N GLY A 454 -20.58 -15.70 29.45
CA GLY A 454 -19.81 -14.67 28.74
C GLY A 454 -20.50 -13.31 28.73
N LEU A 455 -21.83 -13.28 28.56
CA LEU A 455 -22.59 -12.01 28.65
C LEU A 455 -22.54 -11.41 30.08
N ALA A 456 -22.63 -12.24 31.14
CA ALA A 456 -22.48 -11.78 32.48
C ALA A 456 -21.07 -11.21 32.77
N LEU A 457 -20.01 -11.90 32.29
CA LEU A 457 -18.63 -11.42 32.37
C LEU A 457 -18.46 -10.08 31.66
N LEU A 458 -18.96 -9.98 30.43
CA LEU A 458 -18.86 -8.77 29.65
C LEU A 458 -19.61 -7.59 30.29
N LYS A 459 -20.83 -7.82 30.79
CA LYS A 459 -21.59 -6.81 31.54
C LYS A 459 -20.81 -6.28 32.77
N ASN A 460 -20.21 -7.20 33.53
CA ASN A 460 -19.40 -6.83 34.68
C ASN A 460 -18.16 -6.00 34.27
N ALA A 461 -17.47 -6.40 33.19
CA ALA A 461 -16.33 -5.66 32.66
C ALA A 461 -16.74 -4.27 32.16
N MET A 462 -17.84 -4.16 31.41
CA MET A 462 -18.38 -2.88 30.93
C MET A 462 -18.64 -1.90 32.07
N ASN A 463 -19.30 -2.38 33.14
CA ASN A 463 -19.61 -1.54 34.29
C ASN A 463 -18.36 -1.16 35.10
N ARG A 464 -17.43 -2.11 35.33
CA ARG A 464 -16.24 -1.90 36.14
C ARG A 464 -15.18 -1.04 35.49
N LEU A 465 -15.05 -1.13 34.16
CA LEU A 465 -14.03 -0.44 33.35
C LEU A 465 -14.63 0.75 32.59
N SER A 466 -15.89 1.10 32.83
CA SER A 466 -16.59 2.22 32.14
C SER A 466 -16.47 2.19 30.62
N LEU A 467 -16.51 0.97 30.00
CA LEU A 467 -16.23 0.78 28.59
C LEU A 467 -17.34 1.33 27.69
N SER A 468 -16.95 1.92 26.57
CA SER A 468 -17.87 2.42 25.55
C SER A 468 -18.54 1.28 24.75
N ALA A 469 -19.66 1.59 24.06
CA ALA A 469 -20.28 0.65 23.12
C ALA A 469 -19.31 0.19 22.00
N ARG A 470 -18.37 1.05 21.60
CA ARG A 470 -17.34 0.67 20.62
C ARG A 470 -16.34 -0.32 21.20
N ALA A 471 -15.96 -0.16 22.47
CA ALA A 471 -15.12 -1.13 23.16
C ALA A 471 -15.79 -2.51 23.25
N TYR A 472 -17.12 -2.54 23.49
CA TYR A 472 -17.91 -3.77 23.42
C TYR A 472 -17.75 -4.50 22.08
N ASP A 473 -17.97 -3.81 20.96
CA ASP A 473 -17.82 -4.42 19.62
C ASP A 473 -16.38 -4.91 19.39
N ARG A 474 -15.37 -4.17 19.85
CA ARG A 474 -13.95 -4.58 19.72
C ARG A 474 -13.64 -5.84 20.51
N ILE A 475 -14.10 -5.92 21.76
CA ILE A 475 -13.93 -7.12 22.59
C ILE A 475 -14.57 -8.34 21.90
N LEU A 476 -15.75 -8.20 21.31
CA LEU A 476 -16.40 -9.29 20.60
C LEU A 476 -15.61 -9.72 19.34
N LYS A 477 -15.07 -8.79 18.57
CA LYS A 477 -14.23 -9.10 17.40
C LYS A 477 -12.96 -9.85 17.79
N VAL A 478 -12.30 -9.40 18.84
CA VAL A 478 -11.07 -10.03 19.36
C VAL A 478 -11.37 -11.41 19.93
N SER A 479 -12.45 -11.56 20.75
CA SER A 479 -12.84 -12.86 21.31
C SER A 479 -13.24 -13.87 20.23
N ARG A 480 -13.87 -13.45 19.13
CA ARG A 480 -14.12 -14.34 17.97
C ARG A 480 -12.80 -14.80 17.34
N THR A 481 -11.81 -13.91 17.25
CA THR A 481 -10.48 -14.25 16.70
C THR A 481 -9.77 -15.27 17.60
N ILE A 482 -9.81 -15.08 18.91
CA ILE A 482 -9.23 -16.02 19.88
C ILE A 482 -9.89 -17.39 19.74
N ALA A 483 -11.22 -17.42 19.62
CA ALA A 483 -11.95 -18.65 19.41
C ALA A 483 -11.61 -19.35 18.06
N ASP A 484 -11.35 -18.57 16.99
CA ASP A 484 -10.90 -19.11 15.71
C ASP A 484 -9.50 -19.72 15.79
N LEU A 485 -8.57 -19.11 16.55
CA LEU A 485 -7.24 -19.65 16.83
C LEU A 485 -7.28 -20.95 17.62
N GLU A 486 -8.29 -21.14 18.48
CA GLU A 486 -8.54 -22.39 19.21
C GLU A 486 -9.37 -23.39 18.41
N GLY A 487 -9.85 -23.06 17.21
CA GLY A 487 -10.75 -23.90 16.41
C GLY A 487 -12.16 -24.05 17.02
N SER A 488 -12.55 -23.14 17.91
CA SER A 488 -13.85 -23.18 18.60
C SER A 488 -14.96 -22.54 17.74
N GLU A 489 -16.07 -23.25 17.56
CA GLU A 489 -17.22 -22.71 16.83
C GLU A 489 -17.93 -21.58 17.57
N ARG A 490 -17.91 -21.60 18.92
CA ARG A 490 -18.58 -20.63 19.78
C ARG A 490 -17.59 -19.79 20.58
N VAL A 491 -17.97 -18.56 20.85
CA VAL A 491 -17.21 -17.67 21.75
C VAL A 491 -17.58 -18.04 23.19
N ALA A 492 -16.62 -18.63 23.91
CA ALA A 492 -16.76 -18.98 25.33
C ALA A 492 -16.23 -17.85 26.24
N SER A 493 -16.60 -17.90 27.53
CA SER A 493 -16.19 -16.92 28.54
C SER A 493 -14.66 -16.74 28.66
N ARG A 494 -13.87 -17.81 28.44
CA ARG A 494 -12.40 -17.70 28.44
C ARG A 494 -11.87 -16.82 27.30
N HIS A 495 -12.47 -16.87 26.10
CA HIS A 495 -12.07 -16.02 24.97
C HIS A 495 -12.37 -14.55 25.25
N LEU A 496 -13.50 -14.27 25.93
CA LEU A 496 -13.85 -12.93 26.38
C LEU A 496 -12.92 -12.42 27.48
N ALA A 497 -12.55 -13.27 28.43
CA ALA A 497 -11.63 -12.90 29.50
C ALA A 497 -10.26 -12.47 28.94
N GLU A 498 -9.72 -13.24 27.97
CA GLU A 498 -8.48 -12.87 27.26
C GLU A 498 -8.65 -11.54 26.49
N ALA A 499 -9.75 -11.38 25.73
CA ALA A 499 -10.01 -10.16 24.96
C ALA A 499 -10.18 -8.90 25.83
N ILE A 500 -10.85 -9.02 26.99
CA ILE A 500 -10.99 -7.93 27.97
C ILE A 500 -9.61 -7.52 28.52
N GLY A 501 -8.72 -8.51 28.74
CA GLY A 501 -7.34 -8.26 29.20
C GLY A 501 -6.52 -7.38 28.25
N TYR A 502 -6.90 -7.27 26.97
CA TYR A 502 -6.24 -6.41 25.99
C TYR A 502 -6.77 -4.98 25.94
N ARG A 503 -7.54 -4.52 26.97
CA ARG A 503 -8.10 -3.14 27.05
C ARG A 503 -7.56 -2.37 28.24
N ASN A 504 -6.24 -2.36 28.41
CA ASN A 504 -5.61 -1.82 29.62
C ASN A 504 -5.74 -0.30 29.76
N LEU A 505 -5.74 0.49 28.67
CA LEU A 505 -5.87 1.96 28.74
C LEU A 505 -7.31 2.45 29.02
N ASP A 506 -8.30 1.56 28.91
CA ASP A 506 -9.70 1.93 29.18
C ASP A 506 -10.02 1.92 30.68
N ARG A 507 -9.06 1.58 31.53
CA ARG A 507 -9.23 1.62 33.00
C ARG A 507 -9.17 3.06 33.50
N GLU A 508 -10.15 3.48 34.29
CA GLU A 508 -10.19 4.83 34.87
C GLU A 508 -8.92 5.15 35.66
N ASP A 509 -8.33 4.14 36.33
CA ASP A 509 -7.14 4.28 37.20
C ASP A 509 -5.81 4.15 36.44
N TRP A 510 -5.80 4.04 35.10
CA TRP A 510 -4.54 3.77 34.37
C TRP A 510 -3.58 4.99 34.43
N ALA A 511 -4.10 6.20 34.60
CA ALA A 511 -3.33 7.44 34.68
C ALA A 511 -3.31 8.05 36.10
N GLY A 512 -3.79 7.35 37.13
CA GLY A 512 -3.79 7.77 38.56
C GLY A 512 -5.06 8.40 39.02
#